data_a0a94255a47ae64d46138021738cfb84
#
_entry.id   a0a94255a47ae64d46138021738cfb84
#
_cell.length_a   1.000
_cell.length_b   1.000
_cell.length_c   1.000
_cell.angle_alpha   90.00
_cell.angle_beta   90.00
_cell.angle_gamma   90.00
#
_symmetry.space_group_name_H-M   'P 1'
#
loop_
_entity.id
_entity.type
_entity.pdbx_description
1 polymer ?
#
loop_
_entity_poly.entity_id
_entity_poly.type
_entity_poly.pdbx_seq_one_letter_code
_entity_poly.pdbx_strand_id
1 'polypeptide(L)'
;MQKVQAAEDAWNSCDPERVSRAYTPDSQWRNRSEHVVGRDQIVAFLTRKWQHELDYVLRKGLWAFHDNRIAVRFQYECRDHTGEWHRSYGNELWEFAPSGLMARREASINDVPIAESERRYFGPRPASEHGQDFPLW
;
A
#
# COMPACT_ATOMS: atom_id res chain seq x y z
N MET A 1 3.54 -14.25 -3.68
CA MET A 1 2.99 -14.13 -2.30
C MET A 1 3.94 -13.42 -1.37
N GLN A 2 5.20 -13.83 -1.26
CA GLN A 2 6.16 -13.23 -0.34
C GLN A 2 6.35 -11.72 -0.56
N LYS A 3 6.44 -11.27 -1.83
CA LYS A 3 6.60 -9.84 -2.14
C LYS A 3 5.36 -9.03 -1.77
N VAL A 4 4.17 -9.59 -1.93
CA VAL A 4 2.92 -8.93 -1.57
C VAL A 4 2.83 -8.76 -0.04
N GLN A 5 3.12 -9.82 0.72
CA GLN A 5 3.12 -9.74 2.18
C GLN A 5 4.22 -8.82 2.69
N ALA A 6 5.41 -8.86 2.10
CA ALA A 6 6.49 -7.95 2.47
C ALA A 6 6.11 -6.48 2.25
N ALA A 7 5.40 -6.18 1.16
CA ALA A 7 4.90 -4.83 0.90
C ALA A 7 3.84 -4.42 1.93
N GLU A 8 2.89 -5.30 2.24
CA GLU A 8 1.89 -5.04 3.29
C GLU A 8 2.57 -4.72 4.62
N ASP A 9 3.54 -5.53 5.03
CA ASP A 9 4.26 -5.35 6.28
C ASP A 9 5.04 -4.03 6.31
N ALA A 10 5.75 -3.72 5.23
CA ALA A 10 6.53 -2.50 5.13
C ALA A 10 5.63 -1.25 5.22
N TRP A 11 4.53 -1.22 4.48
CA TRP A 11 3.60 -0.09 4.50
C TRP A 11 2.89 0.05 5.84
N ASN A 12 2.54 -1.07 6.49
CA ASN A 12 1.96 -1.03 7.84
C ASN A 12 2.92 -0.53 8.91
N SER A 13 4.22 -0.53 8.65
CA SER A 13 5.18 0.10 9.57
C SER A 13 5.05 1.61 9.61
N CYS A 14 4.43 2.21 8.60
CA CYS A 14 4.33 3.66 8.43
C CYS A 14 5.71 4.35 8.49
N ASP A 15 6.76 3.65 8.05
CA ASP A 15 8.13 4.13 8.01
C ASP A 15 8.53 4.40 6.55
N PRO A 16 8.56 5.67 6.11
CA PRO A 16 8.88 6.01 4.72
C PRO A 16 10.23 5.48 4.26
N GLU A 17 11.25 5.53 5.11
CA GLU A 17 12.58 5.04 4.76
C GLU A 17 12.58 3.52 4.55
N ARG A 18 11.92 2.78 5.42
CA ARG A 18 11.78 1.33 5.28
C ARG A 18 11.10 0.98 3.96
N VAL A 19 10.00 1.64 3.64
CA VAL A 19 9.26 1.40 2.39
C VAL A 19 10.15 1.72 1.20
N SER A 20 10.87 2.84 1.20
CA SER A 20 11.67 3.28 0.07
C SER A 20 12.74 2.27 -0.35
N ARG A 21 13.23 1.47 0.59
CA ARG A 21 14.28 0.47 0.30
C ARG A 21 13.82 -0.67 -0.60
N ALA A 22 12.53 -0.88 -0.74
CA ALA A 22 11.96 -1.89 -1.63
C ALA A 22 11.94 -1.47 -3.10
N TYR A 23 12.29 -0.22 -3.39
CA TYR A 23 12.19 0.39 -4.72
C TYR A 23 13.58 0.70 -5.28
N THR A 24 13.68 0.68 -6.63
CA THR A 24 14.93 1.10 -7.28
C THR A 24 15.18 2.59 -7.03
N PRO A 25 16.46 3.05 -7.10
CA PRO A 25 16.77 4.47 -6.89
C PRO A 25 16.03 5.41 -7.84
N ASP A 26 15.65 4.93 -9.03
CA ASP A 26 14.96 5.68 -10.08
C ASP A 26 13.51 5.22 -10.26
N SER A 27 12.95 4.53 -9.28
CA SER A 27 11.59 3.98 -9.37
C SER A 27 10.55 5.04 -9.73
N GLN A 28 9.58 4.65 -10.53
CA GLN A 28 8.52 5.54 -11.01
C GLN A 28 7.17 5.08 -10.48
N TRP A 29 6.43 5.99 -9.89
CA TRP A 29 5.09 5.75 -9.38
C TRP A 29 4.07 6.66 -10.04
N ARG A 30 2.89 6.13 -10.28
CA ARG A 30 1.66 6.90 -10.30
C ARG A 30 0.81 6.42 -9.13
N ASN A 31 0.51 7.33 -8.22
CA ASN A 31 -0.39 7.06 -7.09
C ASN A 31 -1.60 7.97 -7.22
N ARG A 32 -2.76 7.43 -7.51
CA ARG A 32 -3.93 8.20 -7.94
C ARG A 32 -3.56 8.99 -9.20
N SER A 33 -3.50 10.30 -9.11
CA SER A 33 -3.06 11.17 -10.21
C SER A 33 -1.69 11.82 -9.96
N GLU A 34 -1.03 11.49 -8.86
CA GLU A 34 0.27 12.03 -8.51
C GLU A 34 1.40 11.15 -9.06
N HIS A 35 2.40 11.80 -9.67
CA HIS A 35 3.61 11.14 -10.14
C HIS A 35 4.73 11.30 -9.11
N VAL A 36 5.42 10.21 -8.81
CA VAL A 36 6.51 10.16 -7.83
C VAL A 36 7.69 9.45 -8.48
N VAL A 37 8.86 10.08 -8.48
CA VAL A 37 10.07 9.54 -9.11
C VAL A 37 11.22 9.55 -8.13
N GLY A 38 11.83 8.37 -7.92
CA GLY A 38 13.00 8.21 -7.08
C GLY A 38 12.69 8.11 -5.59
N ARG A 39 13.66 7.60 -4.84
CA ARG A 39 13.48 7.31 -3.40
C ARG A 39 13.20 8.54 -2.57
N ASP A 40 13.84 9.67 -2.88
CA ASP A 40 13.63 10.91 -2.12
C ASP A 40 12.18 11.39 -2.25
N GLN A 41 11.62 11.33 -3.46
CA GLN A 41 10.22 11.67 -3.68
C GLN A 41 9.28 10.66 -3.03
N ILE A 42 9.63 9.37 -3.03
CA ILE A 42 8.86 8.32 -2.35
C ILE A 42 8.78 8.62 -0.85
N VAL A 43 9.91 8.92 -0.22
CA VAL A 43 9.97 9.27 1.21
C VAL A 43 9.13 10.51 1.50
N ALA A 44 9.24 11.55 0.68
CA ALA A 44 8.45 12.77 0.85
C ALA A 44 6.96 12.51 0.71
N PHE A 45 6.55 11.72 -0.29
CA PHE A 45 5.15 11.32 -0.49
C PHE A 45 4.60 10.57 0.73
N LEU A 46 5.32 9.56 1.20
CA LEU A 46 4.88 8.73 2.32
C LEU A 46 4.88 9.50 3.63
N THR A 47 5.81 10.42 3.81
CA THR A 47 5.83 11.29 4.99
C THR A 47 4.55 12.13 5.06
N ARG A 48 4.14 12.76 3.95
CA ARG A 48 2.87 13.50 3.88
C ARG A 48 1.68 12.59 4.12
N LYS A 49 1.68 11.41 3.49
CA LYS A 49 0.58 10.44 3.61
C LYS A 49 0.30 10.12 5.07
N TRP A 50 1.30 9.69 5.81
CA TRP A 50 1.11 9.24 7.19
C TRP A 50 1.04 10.36 8.22
N GLN A 51 1.31 11.60 7.83
CA GLN A 51 0.93 12.78 8.63
C GLN A 51 -0.57 13.05 8.59
N HIS A 52 -1.26 12.63 7.53
CA HIS A 52 -2.69 12.88 7.33
C HIS A 52 -3.56 11.63 7.49
N GLU A 53 -3.00 10.45 7.23
CA GLU A 53 -3.69 9.16 7.35
C GLU A 53 -3.25 8.49 8.64
N LEU A 54 -4.03 8.71 9.71
CA LEU A 54 -3.72 8.25 11.06
C LEU A 54 -4.34 6.87 11.31
N ASP A 55 -3.73 6.10 12.21
CA ASP A 55 -4.18 4.74 12.56
C ASP A 55 -4.34 3.84 11.31
N TYR A 56 -3.43 4.00 10.39
CA TYR A 56 -3.40 3.32 9.09
C TYR A 56 -3.18 1.83 9.24
N VAL A 57 -4.06 1.03 8.64
CA VAL A 57 -3.93 -0.43 8.57
C VAL A 57 -4.27 -0.91 7.17
N LEU A 58 -3.36 -1.65 6.56
CA LEU A 58 -3.41 -2.09 5.17
C LEU A 58 -3.50 -3.61 5.08
N ARG A 59 -4.26 -4.08 4.09
CA ARG A 59 -4.24 -5.48 3.64
C ARG A 59 -4.03 -5.51 2.13
N LYS A 60 -3.09 -6.35 1.68
CA LYS A 60 -2.81 -6.58 0.26
C LYS A 60 -3.07 -8.05 -0.10
N GLY A 61 -3.56 -8.26 -1.30
CA GLY A 61 -3.77 -9.60 -1.84
C GLY A 61 -3.21 -9.72 -3.26
N LEU A 62 -2.51 -10.82 -3.54
CA LEU A 62 -2.04 -11.13 -4.89
C LEU A 62 -3.25 -11.43 -5.77
N TRP A 63 -3.37 -10.72 -6.91
CA TRP A 63 -4.39 -11.01 -7.91
C TRP A 63 -3.86 -11.95 -8.98
N ALA A 64 -2.73 -11.59 -9.58
CA ALA A 64 -2.08 -12.36 -10.62
C ALA A 64 -0.61 -11.93 -10.78
N PHE A 65 0.20 -12.76 -11.41
CA PHE A 65 1.55 -12.38 -11.76
C PHE A 65 1.97 -13.03 -13.07
N HIS A 66 2.90 -12.38 -13.76
CA HIS A 66 3.53 -12.89 -14.97
C HIS A 66 4.92 -12.31 -15.08
N ASP A 67 5.94 -13.17 -15.13
CA ASP A 67 7.36 -12.77 -15.15
C ASP A 67 7.68 -11.81 -13.99
N ASN A 68 8.13 -10.58 -14.30
CA ASN A 68 8.50 -9.57 -13.31
C ASN A 68 7.35 -8.62 -12.97
N ARG A 69 6.10 -8.97 -13.31
CA ARG A 69 4.91 -8.14 -13.07
C ARG A 69 3.95 -8.81 -12.12
N ILE A 70 3.41 -8.01 -11.20
CA ILE A 70 2.43 -8.48 -10.21
C ILE A 70 1.27 -7.50 -10.19
N ALA A 71 0.04 -8.05 -10.26
CA ALA A 71 -1.20 -7.29 -10.03
C ALA A 71 -1.69 -7.58 -8.61
N VAL A 72 -2.07 -6.54 -7.88
CA VAL A 72 -2.40 -6.60 -6.46
C VAL A 72 -3.72 -5.88 -6.20
N ARG A 73 -4.54 -6.47 -5.34
CA ARG A 73 -5.67 -5.80 -4.68
C ARG A 73 -5.21 -5.32 -3.33
N PHE A 74 -5.75 -4.19 -2.89
CA PHE A 74 -5.55 -3.78 -1.50
C PHE A 74 -6.74 -3.01 -0.97
N GLN A 75 -6.86 -3.01 0.34
CA GLN A 75 -7.74 -2.12 1.09
C GLN A 75 -6.97 -1.60 2.29
N TYR A 76 -7.21 -0.35 2.65
CA TYR A 76 -6.71 0.17 3.92
C TYR A 76 -7.75 1.05 4.58
N GLU A 77 -7.59 1.22 5.88
CA GLU A 77 -8.43 2.10 6.68
C GLU A 77 -7.56 3.06 7.44
N CYS A 78 -8.02 4.28 7.58
CA CYS A 78 -7.36 5.29 8.38
C CYS A 78 -8.38 6.37 8.77
N ARG A 79 -7.96 7.24 9.71
CA ARG A 79 -8.73 8.43 10.07
C ARG A 79 -7.91 9.68 9.78
N ASP A 80 -8.61 10.80 9.65
CA ASP A 80 -7.96 12.10 9.53
C ASP A 80 -7.85 12.78 10.93
N HIS A 81 -7.34 14.00 10.96
CA HIS A 81 -7.18 14.77 12.20
C HIS A 81 -8.51 15.18 12.85
N THR A 82 -9.62 15.13 12.12
CA THR A 82 -10.96 15.41 12.65
C THR A 82 -11.60 14.18 13.28
N GLY A 83 -10.98 13.01 13.13
CA GLY A 83 -11.53 11.74 13.59
C GLY A 83 -12.45 11.05 12.59
N GLU A 84 -12.56 11.57 11.37
CA GLU A 84 -13.32 10.91 10.31
C GLU A 84 -12.55 9.73 9.74
N TRP A 85 -13.21 8.57 9.68
CA TRP A 85 -12.67 7.35 9.13
C TRP A 85 -13.05 7.17 7.67
N HIS A 86 -12.14 6.57 6.90
CA HIS A 86 -12.46 6.09 5.57
C HIS A 86 -11.79 4.74 5.29
N ARG A 87 -12.36 3.99 4.34
CA ARG A 87 -11.77 2.81 3.76
C ARG A 87 -11.41 3.12 2.32
N SER A 88 -10.19 2.77 1.94
CA SER A 88 -9.70 2.94 0.59
C SER A 88 -9.60 1.58 -0.10
N TYR A 89 -10.13 1.53 -1.31
CA TYR A 89 -10.11 0.35 -2.17
C TYR A 89 -9.13 0.62 -3.30
N GLY A 90 -8.15 -0.25 -3.48
CA GLY A 90 -7.12 -0.04 -4.47
C GLY A 90 -6.78 -1.26 -5.29
N ASN A 91 -6.35 -0.97 -6.51
CA ASN A 91 -5.71 -1.93 -7.40
C ASN A 91 -4.38 -1.36 -7.81
N GLU A 92 -3.35 -2.19 -7.83
CA GLU A 92 -2.03 -1.71 -8.25
C GLU A 92 -1.32 -2.71 -9.14
N LEU A 93 -0.45 -2.17 -9.98
CA LEU A 93 0.38 -2.91 -10.90
C LEU A 93 1.84 -2.64 -10.57
N TRP A 94 2.60 -3.71 -10.38
CA TRP A 94 4.01 -3.64 -10.03
C TRP A 94 4.88 -4.23 -11.14
N GLU A 95 6.03 -3.62 -11.37
CA GLU A 95 7.07 -4.18 -12.21
C GLU A 95 8.40 -4.12 -11.48
N PHE A 96 9.13 -5.25 -11.48
CA PHE A 96 10.39 -5.40 -10.76
C PHE A 96 11.58 -5.35 -11.70
N ALA A 97 12.66 -4.71 -11.25
CA ALA A 97 13.96 -4.78 -11.91
C ALA A 97 14.62 -6.14 -11.67
N PRO A 98 15.65 -6.51 -12.46
CA PRO A 98 16.42 -7.74 -12.23
C PRO A 98 17.02 -7.84 -10.83
N SER A 99 17.27 -6.71 -10.17
CA SER A 99 17.73 -6.64 -8.78
C SER A 99 16.73 -7.17 -7.76
N GLY A 100 15.46 -7.35 -8.15
CA GLY A 100 14.38 -7.72 -7.24
C GLY A 100 13.69 -6.53 -6.58
N LEU A 101 14.16 -5.30 -6.85
CA LEU A 101 13.53 -4.08 -6.37
C LEU A 101 12.46 -3.61 -7.36
N MET A 102 11.40 -2.97 -6.84
CA MET A 102 10.31 -2.50 -7.68
C MET A 102 10.70 -1.24 -8.43
N ALA A 103 10.60 -1.28 -9.75
CA ALA A 103 10.99 -0.19 -10.64
C ALA A 103 9.80 0.68 -11.06
N ARG A 104 8.59 0.11 -11.10
CA ARG A 104 7.38 0.82 -11.48
C ARG A 104 6.20 0.38 -10.63
N ARG A 105 5.35 1.34 -10.28
CA ARG A 105 4.13 1.10 -9.53
C ARG A 105 3.03 2.02 -10.03
N GLU A 106 1.88 1.46 -10.34
CA GLU A 106 0.65 2.21 -10.60
C GLU A 106 -0.39 1.83 -9.57
N ALA A 107 -1.01 2.81 -8.92
CA ALA A 107 -2.07 2.56 -7.95
C ALA A 107 -3.27 3.45 -8.23
N SER A 108 -4.41 2.81 -8.45
CA SER A 108 -5.71 3.46 -8.56
C SER A 108 -6.49 3.18 -7.30
N ILE A 109 -7.04 4.24 -6.67
CA ILE A 109 -7.58 4.15 -5.31
C ILE A 109 -8.88 4.95 -5.25
N ASN A 110 -9.90 4.35 -4.63
CA ASN A 110 -11.19 5.00 -4.33
C ASN A 110 -11.40 5.00 -2.82
N ASP A 111 -11.78 6.15 -2.28
CA ASP A 111 -12.02 6.32 -0.86
C ASP A 111 -13.52 6.33 -0.55
N VAL A 112 -13.90 5.68 0.55
CA VAL A 112 -15.27 5.65 1.03
C VAL A 112 -15.29 6.07 2.50
N PRO A 113 -16.06 7.10 2.89
CA PRO A 113 -16.26 7.41 4.31
C PRO A 113 -16.95 6.24 5.02
N ILE A 114 -16.47 5.91 6.22
CA ILE A 114 -17.06 4.89 7.05
C ILE A 114 -17.26 5.42 8.48
N ALA A 115 -18.18 4.80 9.21
CA ALA A 115 -18.24 5.00 10.65
C ALA A 115 -17.10 4.23 11.33
N GLU A 116 -16.63 4.70 12.48
CA GLU A 116 -15.60 3.97 13.24
C GLU A 116 -16.03 2.55 13.56
N SER A 117 -17.32 2.33 13.82
CA SER A 117 -17.90 1.01 14.07
C SER A 117 -17.85 0.07 12.86
N GLU A 118 -17.60 0.60 11.67
CA GLU A 118 -17.51 -0.18 10.44
C GLU A 118 -16.08 -0.64 10.13
N ARG A 119 -15.11 -0.29 10.96
CA ARG A 119 -13.72 -0.69 10.78
C ARG A 119 -13.59 -2.21 10.78
N ARG A 120 -12.71 -2.71 9.90
CA ARG A 120 -12.42 -4.16 9.73
C ARG A 120 -11.01 -4.53 10.11
N TYR A 121 -10.07 -3.59 9.99
CA TYR A 121 -8.65 -3.88 10.06
C TYR A 121 -8.06 -3.25 11.31
N PHE A 122 -7.47 -4.09 12.17
CA PHE A 122 -6.94 -3.67 13.46
C PHE A 122 -5.55 -4.29 13.63
N GLY A 123 -4.52 -3.51 13.33
CA GLY A 123 -3.15 -3.94 13.47
C GLY A 123 -2.67 -4.91 12.39
N PRO A 124 -1.46 -5.45 12.55
CA PRO A 124 -0.87 -6.33 11.56
C PRO A 124 -1.63 -7.64 11.44
N ARG A 125 -1.62 -8.19 10.23
CA ARG A 125 -2.25 -9.48 9.97
C ARG A 125 -1.49 -10.59 10.68
N PRO A 126 -2.16 -11.47 11.44
CA PRO A 126 -1.50 -12.64 12.02
C PRO A 126 -0.94 -13.55 10.92
N ALA A 127 0.16 -14.26 11.23
CA ALA A 127 0.80 -15.16 10.26
C ALA A 127 -0.17 -16.22 9.72
N SER A 128 -1.10 -16.69 10.57
CA SER A 128 -2.13 -17.66 10.18
C SER A 128 -3.10 -17.13 9.12
N GLU A 129 -3.18 -15.83 8.94
CA GLU A 129 -4.08 -15.18 7.98
C GLU A 129 -3.35 -14.70 6.73
N HIS A 130 -2.03 -14.90 6.62
CA HIS A 130 -1.28 -14.54 5.42
C HIS A 130 -1.83 -15.27 4.21
N GLY A 131 -2.07 -14.54 3.13
CA GLY A 131 -2.62 -15.07 1.90
C GLY A 131 -4.13 -15.21 1.87
N GLN A 132 -4.84 -14.95 2.98
CA GLN A 132 -6.29 -14.91 2.97
C GLN A 132 -6.77 -13.70 2.18
N ASP A 133 -7.83 -13.90 1.41
CA ASP A 133 -8.47 -12.82 0.69
C ASP A 133 -9.34 -11.97 1.64
N PHE A 134 -9.72 -10.80 1.20
CA PHE A 134 -10.57 -9.88 1.95
C PHE A 134 -11.79 -9.50 1.10
N PRO A 135 -12.86 -8.96 1.74
CA PRO A 135 -14.12 -8.70 1.04
C PRO A 135 -13.97 -7.79 -0.17
N LEU A 136 -14.91 -7.91 -1.12
CA LEU A 136 -14.97 -7.03 -2.27
C LEU A 136 -15.30 -5.58 -1.85
N TRP A 137 -16.15 -5.43 -0.82
CA TRP A 137 -16.52 -4.15 -0.23
C TRP A 137 -16.76 -4.25 1.28
#